data_c9e9350e8f4aa37e05530b3c95daa197
#
_entry.id   c9e9350e8f4aa37e05530b3c95daa197
#
_cell.length_a   1.000
_cell.length_b   1.000
_cell.length_c   1.000
_cell.angle_alpha   90.00
_cell.angle_beta   90.00
_cell.angle_gamma   90.00
#
_symmetry.space_group_name_H-M   'P 1'
#
loop_
_entity.id
_entity.type
_entity.pdbx_description
1 polymer ?
#
loop_
_entity_poly.entity_id
_entity_poly.type
_entity_poly.pdbx_seq_one_letter_code
_entity_poly.pdbx_strand_id
1 'polypeptide(L)'
;ILKNLQVNKQDRSSLKQGGTLTLAATALGPNFNLQTQSGYTSSNLDALAPCNIPAVMGFYTMSPEGEGTLNPEFCTEHKTETVDGVQTATFKINPKAAFNDGTPMDVNAVRAVWKVYRATTDNPYHITDNTMWQQVESIEAVDGDNFHVKVTMKAPYYPSEGLCAFAIHPALEDVNLFNEGFVDKPLDQYWAGPFKVGEWNSSQKVLTLVKNDKWWGEKPVLDRIIWRQMDSEAIRASFKNGELDAFTFVGATSYNAVKGQAGTEIRQSQNTNVNIIQLNPKRIEDLALRRAILAAVDREQIAKAYFSQLGWTEPLPGSIIAMPFQKGYQNNYAGDTGAQAAGKILEAAGYSKSGDYYAKNGKVAGFALTSFGSEAVYQAVYQILEQQLKSAGIRLSADNQPQSNSNSVLGQKSYEAIFTGWGVLPDLASSAPYFFTTEVFGVGDPEVDKLIEKLQNTEKEDERIKIANEAEKLYYEKVAVYLPYGNGPMYAAVKAKVANYGPSLFKQSYTSADYWVNVGWQE
;
A
#
# COMPACT_ATOMS: atom_id res chain seq x y z
N ILE A 1 -14.37 13.59 4.83
CA ILE A 1 -13.68 12.33 4.52
C ILE A 1 -12.50 12.12 5.45
N LEU A 2 -11.83 13.18 5.92
CA LEU A 2 -10.70 13.08 6.83
C LEU A 2 -11.03 13.41 8.29
N LYS A 3 -12.22 13.12 8.71
CA LYS A 3 -12.65 13.33 10.10
C LYS A 3 -11.68 12.73 11.12
N ASN A 4 -10.95 11.70 10.70
CA ASN A 4 -10.11 10.89 11.56
C ASN A 4 -8.60 11.10 11.35
N LEU A 5 -8.19 11.98 10.44
CA LEU A 5 -6.77 12.29 10.26
C LEU A 5 -6.31 13.33 11.30
N GLN A 6 -5.48 12.92 12.22
CA GLN A 6 -4.99 13.75 13.32
C GLN A 6 -3.48 13.96 13.19
N VAL A 7 -3.06 15.21 13.01
CA VAL A 7 -1.65 15.57 12.81
C VAL A 7 -1.16 16.70 13.72
N ASN A 8 -2.02 17.27 14.57
CA ASN A 8 -1.71 18.50 15.32
C ASN A 8 -1.25 19.61 14.36
N LYS A 9 -2.15 20.05 13.49
CA LYS A 9 -1.83 21.04 12.47
C LYS A 9 -1.51 22.39 13.07
N GLN A 10 -0.32 22.92 12.80
CA GLN A 10 0.18 24.21 13.22
C GLN A 10 0.81 24.93 12.03
N ASP A 11 0.76 26.26 12.08
CA ASP A 11 1.54 27.05 11.13
C ASP A 11 3.03 26.87 11.42
N ARG A 12 3.82 26.56 10.40
CA ARG A 12 5.26 26.35 10.55
C ARG A 12 6.00 27.55 11.14
N SER A 13 5.51 28.77 10.91
CA SER A 13 6.08 29.98 11.48
C SER A 13 5.93 30.10 12.99
N SER A 14 4.99 29.36 13.59
CA SER A 14 4.76 29.30 15.03
C SER A 14 5.60 28.25 15.75
N LEU A 15 6.33 27.42 14.99
CA LEU A 15 7.10 26.32 15.56
C LEU A 15 8.50 26.75 15.96
N LYS A 16 9.05 26.05 16.94
CA LYS A 16 10.47 26.16 17.26
C LYS A 16 11.30 25.85 16.03
N GLN A 17 12.20 26.75 15.66
CA GLN A 17 13.11 26.50 14.54
C GLN A 17 14.24 25.58 15.00
N GLY A 18 14.45 24.50 14.26
CA GLY A 18 15.43 23.48 14.60
C GLY A 18 14.84 22.29 15.39
N GLY A 19 15.69 21.58 16.08
CA GLY A 19 15.32 20.42 16.86
C GLY A 19 15.49 19.10 16.12
N THR A 20 15.27 18.02 16.86
CA THR A 20 15.44 16.64 16.39
C THR A 20 14.16 15.85 16.61
N LEU A 21 13.78 15.04 15.62
CA LEU A 21 12.70 14.07 15.73
C LEU A 21 13.31 12.66 15.69
N THR A 22 13.11 11.88 16.75
CA THR A 22 13.62 10.51 16.86
C THR A 22 12.49 9.52 16.66
N LEU A 23 12.63 8.67 15.64
CA LEU A 23 11.67 7.68 15.19
C LEU A 23 12.29 6.29 15.18
N ALA A 24 11.47 5.27 15.00
CA ALA A 24 11.92 3.88 14.90
C ALA A 24 11.33 3.19 13.67
N ALA A 25 12.07 2.21 13.18
CA ALA A 25 11.64 1.30 12.14
C ALA A 25 12.02 -0.14 12.52
N THR A 26 11.23 -1.11 12.07
CA THR A 26 11.51 -2.52 12.38
C THR A 26 12.63 -3.10 11.53
N ALA A 27 12.96 -2.46 10.41
CA ALA A 27 14.08 -2.82 9.55
C ALA A 27 14.61 -1.57 8.82
N LEU A 28 15.93 -1.46 8.69
CA LEU A 28 16.61 -0.42 7.91
C LEU A 28 17.66 -1.07 7.02
N GLY A 29 17.58 -0.79 5.74
CA GLY A 29 18.46 -1.45 4.78
C GLY A 29 18.15 -2.96 4.62
N PRO A 30 19.16 -3.80 4.32
CA PRO A 30 20.52 -3.39 3.97
C PRO A 30 20.65 -2.69 2.62
N ASN A 31 19.75 -2.95 1.65
CA ASN A 31 19.77 -2.28 0.37
C ASN A 31 18.91 -0.99 0.44
N PHE A 32 19.57 0.15 0.27
CA PHE A 32 18.90 1.46 0.29
C PHE A 32 18.45 1.94 -1.10
N ASN A 33 18.63 1.14 -2.14
CA ASN A 33 18.08 1.47 -3.45
C ASN A 33 16.60 1.06 -3.51
N LEU A 34 15.71 2.02 -3.37
CA LEU A 34 14.26 1.81 -3.40
C LEU A 34 13.73 1.32 -4.77
N GLN A 35 14.53 1.35 -5.81
CA GLN A 35 14.17 0.83 -7.13
C GLN A 35 14.39 -0.68 -7.26
N THR A 36 15.06 -1.30 -6.29
CA THR A 36 15.29 -2.74 -6.27
C THR A 36 14.23 -3.48 -5.50
N GLN A 37 14.00 -4.75 -5.83
CA GLN A 37 13.08 -5.62 -5.08
C GLN A 37 13.47 -5.73 -3.60
N SER A 38 14.76 -5.86 -3.31
CA SER A 38 15.25 -5.99 -1.93
C SER A 38 15.21 -4.67 -1.14
N GLY A 39 15.31 -3.54 -1.83
CA GLY A 39 15.29 -2.22 -1.20
C GLY A 39 13.88 -1.63 -1.01
N TYR A 40 12.92 -2.06 -1.81
CA TYR A 40 11.55 -1.55 -1.76
C TYR A 40 10.78 -2.20 -0.61
N THR A 41 11.00 -1.72 0.59
CA THR A 41 10.33 -2.17 1.81
C THR A 41 9.58 -1.02 2.48
N SER A 42 8.55 -1.34 3.25
CA SER A 42 7.80 -0.33 4.02
C SER A 42 8.71 0.51 4.92
N SER A 43 9.64 -0.13 5.61
CA SER A 43 10.55 0.57 6.54
C SER A 43 11.52 1.50 5.80
N ASN A 44 12.07 1.06 4.68
CA ASN A 44 12.96 1.90 3.87
C ASN A 44 12.20 3.07 3.23
N LEU A 45 10.99 2.85 2.75
CA LEU A 45 10.14 3.93 2.23
C LEU A 45 9.89 5.01 3.29
N ASP A 46 9.51 4.61 4.49
CA ASP A 46 9.26 5.55 5.58
C ASP A 46 10.53 6.33 5.97
N ALA A 47 11.65 5.63 6.10
CA ALA A 47 12.90 6.23 6.54
C ALA A 47 13.56 7.13 5.49
N LEU A 48 13.43 6.80 4.21
CA LEU A 48 14.06 7.54 3.12
C LEU A 48 13.15 8.61 2.49
N ALA A 49 11.86 8.62 2.81
CA ALA A 49 10.92 9.62 2.30
C ALA A 49 11.42 11.07 2.47
N PRO A 50 12.03 11.47 3.61
CA PRO A 50 12.51 12.84 3.76
C PRO A 50 13.72 13.21 2.88
N CYS A 51 14.48 12.23 2.39
CA CYS A 51 15.74 12.47 1.69
C CYS A 51 15.79 11.92 0.25
N ASN A 52 14.77 11.18 -0.18
CA ASN A 52 14.73 10.57 -1.52
C ASN A 52 13.32 10.60 -2.10
N ILE A 53 12.75 11.79 -2.27
CA ILE A 53 11.39 12.00 -2.77
C ILE A 53 11.17 11.37 -4.16
N PRO A 54 12.05 11.58 -5.17
CA PRO A 54 11.80 11.07 -6.52
C PRO A 54 11.69 9.55 -6.62
N ALA A 55 12.37 8.82 -5.75
CA ALA A 55 12.34 7.35 -5.77
C ALA A 55 10.98 6.76 -5.39
N VAL A 56 10.14 7.52 -4.70
CA VAL A 56 8.85 7.04 -4.21
C VAL A 56 7.70 7.50 -5.10
N MET A 57 7.67 8.79 -5.46
CA MET A 57 6.54 9.40 -6.18
C MET A 57 6.92 10.01 -7.53
N GLY A 58 8.17 9.96 -7.93
CA GLY A 58 8.62 10.65 -9.14
C GLY A 58 8.39 12.16 -9.02
N PHE A 59 7.75 12.74 -10.01
CA PHE A 59 7.45 14.18 -10.05
C PHE A 59 6.05 14.54 -9.53
N TYR A 60 5.35 13.57 -8.97
CA TYR A 60 4.05 13.78 -8.33
C TYR A 60 4.18 13.76 -6.81
N THR A 61 3.21 14.33 -6.16
CA THR A 61 3.00 14.25 -4.72
C THR A 61 1.61 13.70 -4.45
N MET A 62 1.37 13.24 -3.26
CA MET A 62 0.09 12.68 -2.86
C MET A 62 -0.42 13.41 -1.63
N SER A 63 -1.69 13.82 -1.66
CA SER A 63 -2.35 14.33 -0.46
C SER A 63 -2.51 13.20 0.58
N PRO A 64 -2.74 13.54 1.84
CA PRO A 64 -3.08 12.53 2.85
C PRO A 64 -4.29 11.65 2.48
N GLU A 65 -5.18 12.17 1.64
CA GLU A 65 -6.38 11.50 1.14
C GLU A 65 -6.13 10.57 -0.06
N GLY A 66 -4.94 10.64 -0.64
CA GLY A 66 -4.57 9.83 -1.79
C GLY A 66 -4.80 10.50 -3.15
N GLU A 67 -5.00 11.81 -3.18
CA GLU A 67 -5.08 12.53 -4.44
C GLU A 67 -3.67 12.88 -4.93
N GLY A 68 -3.32 12.40 -6.13
CA GLY A 68 -2.06 12.73 -6.79
C GLY A 68 -2.10 14.12 -7.41
N THR A 69 -1.08 14.93 -7.17
CA THR A 69 -0.88 16.23 -7.81
C THR A 69 0.57 16.36 -8.24
N LEU A 70 0.78 17.18 -9.26
CA LEU A 70 2.14 17.47 -9.74
C LEU A 70 2.92 18.21 -8.65
N ASN A 71 4.15 17.75 -8.36
CA ASN A 71 5.02 18.42 -7.42
C ASN A 71 5.82 19.52 -8.15
N PRO A 72 5.50 20.81 -7.93
CA PRO A 72 6.12 21.90 -8.68
C PRO A 72 7.61 22.06 -8.39
N GLU A 73 8.11 21.51 -7.32
CA GLU A 73 9.57 21.49 -7.05
C GLU A 73 10.32 20.65 -8.09
N PHE A 74 9.66 19.64 -8.67
CA PHE A 74 10.25 18.78 -9.69
C PHE A 74 9.72 19.04 -11.09
N CYS A 75 8.42 19.30 -11.23
CA CYS A 75 7.78 19.37 -12.53
C CYS A 75 6.63 20.37 -12.50
N THR A 76 6.59 21.25 -13.50
CA THR A 76 5.61 22.34 -13.57
C THR A 76 4.45 22.06 -14.51
N GLU A 77 4.59 21.13 -15.42
CA GLU A 77 3.57 20.77 -16.40
C GLU A 77 3.69 19.30 -16.79
N HIS A 78 2.58 18.61 -16.85
CA HIS A 78 2.49 17.23 -17.35
C HIS A 78 1.19 17.08 -18.15
N LYS A 79 1.30 16.67 -19.40
CA LYS A 79 0.17 16.45 -20.30
C LYS A 79 0.29 15.12 -21.00
N THR A 80 -0.82 14.43 -21.12
CA THR A 80 -0.95 13.22 -21.93
C THR A 80 -1.99 13.44 -23.01
N GLU A 81 -1.74 12.92 -24.21
CA GLU A 81 -2.71 12.90 -25.28
C GLU A 81 -2.57 11.61 -26.11
N THR A 82 -3.66 11.20 -26.73
CA THR A 82 -3.67 10.08 -27.67
C THR A 82 -4.24 10.58 -28.99
N VAL A 83 -3.42 10.57 -30.03
CA VAL A 83 -3.78 10.99 -31.38
C VAL A 83 -3.51 9.85 -32.34
N ASP A 84 -4.52 9.43 -33.08
CA ASP A 84 -4.44 8.32 -34.06
C ASP A 84 -3.86 7.03 -33.44
N GLY A 85 -4.23 6.75 -32.18
CA GLY A 85 -3.78 5.57 -31.44
C GLY A 85 -2.38 5.69 -30.82
N VAL A 86 -1.68 6.80 -31.03
CA VAL A 86 -0.37 7.07 -30.44
C VAL A 86 -0.51 7.93 -29.19
N GLN A 87 -0.15 7.38 -28.05
CA GLN A 87 -0.15 8.09 -26.79
C GLN A 87 1.21 8.75 -26.54
N THR A 88 1.18 10.02 -26.17
CA THR A 88 2.37 10.76 -25.76
C THR A 88 2.16 11.40 -24.39
N ALA A 89 3.25 11.52 -23.63
CA ALA A 89 3.32 12.33 -22.43
C ALA A 89 4.39 13.41 -22.62
N THR A 90 4.03 14.66 -22.40
CA THR A 90 4.97 15.79 -22.39
C THR A 90 4.98 16.43 -21.03
N PHE A 91 6.15 16.72 -20.51
CA PHE A 91 6.25 17.36 -19.22
C PHE A 91 7.46 18.29 -19.12
N LYS A 92 7.31 19.31 -18.29
CA LYS A 92 8.35 20.31 -18.03
C LYS A 92 8.92 20.10 -16.64
N ILE A 93 10.18 19.70 -16.59
CA ILE A 93 10.91 19.53 -15.33
C ILE A 93 11.38 20.93 -14.87
N ASN A 94 11.28 21.17 -13.57
CA ASN A 94 11.81 22.39 -12.98
C ASN A 94 13.34 22.47 -13.24
N PRO A 95 13.85 23.53 -13.90
CA PRO A 95 15.28 23.63 -14.18
C PRO A 95 16.19 23.65 -12.94
N LYS A 96 15.62 23.93 -11.76
CA LYS A 96 16.34 23.85 -10.48
C LYS A 96 16.49 22.41 -9.97
N ALA A 97 15.70 21.47 -10.50
CA ALA A 97 15.71 20.09 -10.02
C ALA A 97 17.06 19.42 -10.34
N ALA A 98 17.73 18.98 -9.31
CA ALA A 98 19.02 18.33 -9.39
C ALA A 98 19.19 17.31 -8.27
N PHE A 99 19.95 16.28 -8.54
CA PHE A 99 20.43 15.37 -7.49
C PHE A 99 21.47 16.06 -6.60
N ASN A 100 21.73 15.51 -5.42
CA ASN A 100 22.60 16.17 -4.44
C ASN A 100 24.05 16.39 -4.94
N ASP A 101 24.51 15.61 -5.90
CA ASP A 101 25.82 15.81 -6.53
C ASP A 101 25.84 16.90 -7.62
N GLY A 102 24.70 17.56 -7.85
CA GLY A 102 24.55 18.60 -8.85
C GLY A 102 24.12 18.11 -10.24
N THR A 103 24.01 16.81 -10.46
CA THR A 103 23.53 16.25 -11.74
C THR A 103 22.07 16.69 -11.96
N PRO A 104 21.72 17.31 -13.10
CA PRO A 104 20.36 17.79 -13.33
C PRO A 104 19.37 16.62 -13.48
N MET A 105 18.13 16.84 -13.04
CA MET A 105 17.01 15.96 -13.34
C MET A 105 16.41 16.37 -14.66
N ASP A 106 17.01 15.94 -15.75
CA ASP A 106 16.59 16.28 -17.11
C ASP A 106 16.19 15.02 -17.90
N VAL A 107 16.08 15.17 -19.21
CA VAL A 107 15.73 14.07 -20.12
C VAL A 107 16.63 12.84 -19.95
N ASN A 108 17.90 13.02 -19.57
CA ASN A 108 18.83 11.92 -19.36
C ASN A 108 18.47 11.12 -18.09
N ALA A 109 17.96 11.78 -17.07
CA ALA A 109 17.48 11.13 -15.85
C ALA A 109 16.18 10.32 -16.10
N VAL A 110 15.33 10.79 -17.00
CA VAL A 110 14.14 10.04 -17.45
C VAL A 110 14.53 8.84 -18.31
N ARG A 111 15.46 9.01 -19.23
CA ARG A 111 16.02 7.92 -20.03
C ARG A 111 16.69 6.85 -19.18
N ALA A 112 17.32 7.23 -18.08
CA ALA A 112 17.92 6.28 -17.13
C ALA A 112 16.88 5.34 -16.53
N VAL A 113 15.70 5.84 -16.15
CA VAL A 113 14.57 5.00 -15.71
C VAL A 113 14.19 4.01 -16.80
N TRP A 114 14.01 4.48 -18.00
CA TRP A 114 13.65 3.63 -19.14
C TRP A 114 14.68 2.53 -19.39
N LYS A 115 15.94 2.86 -19.36
CA LYS A 115 17.02 1.88 -19.54
C LYS A 115 16.96 0.75 -18.51
N VAL A 116 16.69 1.10 -17.25
CA VAL A 116 16.61 0.15 -16.14
C VAL A 116 15.35 -0.73 -16.22
N TYR A 117 14.21 -0.15 -16.56
CA TYR A 117 12.91 -0.81 -16.48
C TYR A 117 12.34 -1.36 -17.80
N ARG A 118 12.99 -1.08 -18.95
CA ARG A 118 12.42 -1.41 -20.27
C ARG A 118 12.39 -2.89 -20.64
N ALA A 119 13.14 -3.74 -19.95
CA ALA A 119 13.21 -5.16 -20.23
C ALA A 119 12.45 -5.97 -19.18
N THR A 120 11.71 -7.00 -19.64
CA THR A 120 11.02 -7.96 -18.77
C THR A 120 11.84 -9.22 -18.56
N THR A 121 12.41 -9.75 -19.65
CA THR A 121 13.13 -11.01 -19.68
C THR A 121 14.63 -10.72 -19.64
N ASP A 122 15.35 -11.47 -18.81
CA ASP A 122 16.81 -11.34 -18.65
C ASP A 122 17.28 -9.92 -18.30
N ASN A 123 16.43 -9.18 -17.56
CA ASN A 123 16.83 -7.86 -17.10
C ASN A 123 17.95 -7.98 -16.05
N PRO A 124 19.14 -7.40 -16.31
CA PRO A 124 20.25 -7.48 -15.36
C PRO A 124 20.02 -6.65 -14.10
N TYR A 125 19.11 -5.66 -14.14
CA TYR A 125 18.75 -4.85 -12.98
C TYR A 125 17.71 -5.59 -12.14
N HIS A 126 17.93 -5.68 -10.83
CA HIS A 126 17.03 -6.33 -9.88
C HIS A 126 15.86 -5.40 -9.52
N ILE A 127 15.09 -5.00 -10.50
CA ILE A 127 14.00 -4.03 -10.38
C ILE A 127 12.77 -4.57 -9.67
N THR A 128 11.99 -3.64 -9.11
CA THR A 128 10.55 -3.86 -8.86
C THR A 128 9.83 -3.96 -10.20
N ASP A 129 8.73 -4.73 -10.25
CA ASP A 129 7.98 -4.88 -11.50
C ASP A 129 7.35 -3.52 -11.91
N ASN A 130 7.56 -3.14 -13.17
CA ASN A 130 6.96 -1.94 -13.75
C ASN A 130 6.72 -2.11 -15.25
N THR A 131 5.49 -2.49 -15.60
CA THR A 131 5.08 -2.75 -16.98
C THR A 131 4.97 -1.48 -17.83
N MET A 132 4.77 -0.31 -17.23
CA MET A 132 4.61 0.96 -17.94
C MET A 132 5.81 1.29 -18.83
N TRP A 133 7.02 1.17 -18.28
CA TRP A 133 8.25 1.52 -19.00
C TRP A 133 8.57 0.60 -20.17
N GLN A 134 8.03 -0.62 -20.16
CA GLN A 134 8.16 -1.57 -21.27
C GLN A 134 7.38 -1.12 -22.50
N GLN A 135 6.36 -0.30 -22.29
CA GLN A 135 5.52 0.25 -23.35
C GLN A 135 6.06 1.57 -23.93
N VAL A 136 7.19 2.05 -23.45
CA VAL A 136 7.83 3.26 -23.98
C VAL A 136 8.57 2.95 -25.26
N GLU A 137 8.33 3.74 -26.32
CA GLU A 137 9.02 3.65 -27.60
C GLU A 137 10.19 4.62 -27.69
N SER A 138 9.99 5.88 -27.26
CA SER A 138 11.05 6.88 -27.32
C SER A 138 10.90 7.95 -26.23
N ILE A 139 12.02 8.53 -25.85
CA ILE A 139 12.10 9.67 -24.91
C ILE A 139 13.01 10.73 -25.54
N GLU A 140 12.48 11.93 -25.76
CA GLU A 140 13.17 13.00 -26.47
C GLU A 140 13.02 14.34 -25.73
N ALA A 141 14.03 15.20 -25.92
CA ALA A 141 13.93 16.61 -25.54
C ALA A 141 13.10 17.36 -26.59
N VAL A 142 12.18 18.22 -26.13
CA VAL A 142 11.38 19.07 -27.03
C VAL A 142 12.15 20.34 -27.34
N ASP A 143 12.29 20.65 -28.65
CA ASP A 143 12.96 21.87 -29.12
C ASP A 143 14.38 22.06 -28.55
N GLY A 144 15.08 20.97 -28.26
CA GLY A 144 16.42 20.99 -27.70
C GLY A 144 16.51 21.37 -26.21
N ASP A 145 15.38 21.53 -25.55
CA ASP A 145 15.30 21.80 -24.11
C ASP A 145 15.32 20.49 -23.32
N ASN A 146 16.42 20.18 -22.65
CA ASN A 146 16.57 18.96 -21.86
C ASN A 146 15.62 18.86 -20.65
N PHE A 147 15.02 19.97 -20.23
CA PHE A 147 14.00 19.98 -19.16
C PHE A 147 12.57 19.88 -19.70
N HIS A 148 12.39 19.90 -21.01
CA HIS A 148 11.10 19.65 -21.65
C HIS A 148 11.13 18.28 -22.34
N VAL A 149 10.43 17.32 -21.76
CA VAL A 149 10.53 15.90 -22.13
C VAL A 149 9.27 15.45 -22.86
N LYS A 150 9.44 14.70 -23.93
CA LYS A 150 8.37 13.99 -24.63
C LYS A 150 8.63 12.50 -24.62
N VAL A 151 7.67 11.76 -24.09
CA VAL A 151 7.65 10.29 -24.11
C VAL A 151 6.60 9.82 -25.10
N THR A 152 6.97 8.92 -26.01
CA THR A 152 6.04 8.26 -26.93
C THR A 152 5.89 6.81 -26.53
N MET A 153 4.63 6.35 -26.43
CA MET A 153 4.30 4.98 -26.04
C MET A 153 4.12 4.09 -27.28
N LYS A 154 4.50 2.81 -27.19
CA LYS A 154 4.23 1.78 -28.22
C LYS A 154 2.74 1.49 -28.34
N ALA A 155 2.04 1.48 -27.21
CA ALA A 155 0.60 1.33 -27.10
C ALA A 155 0.10 2.19 -25.94
N PRO A 156 -1.15 2.67 -25.98
CA PRO A 156 -1.71 3.43 -24.87
C PRO A 156 -1.64 2.67 -23.55
N TYR A 157 -1.23 3.38 -22.50
CA TYR A 157 -1.14 2.85 -21.14
C TYR A 157 -2.00 3.71 -20.20
N TYR A 158 -2.81 3.07 -19.40
CA TYR A 158 -3.71 3.74 -18.46
C TYR A 158 -3.59 3.14 -17.04
N PRO A 159 -3.72 3.96 -15.99
CA PRO A 159 -4.03 5.40 -16.00
C PRO A 159 -2.88 6.22 -16.62
N SER A 160 -3.24 7.28 -17.34
CA SER A 160 -2.27 8.17 -17.97
C SER A 160 -1.78 9.30 -17.06
N GLU A 161 -2.41 9.46 -15.90
CA GLU A 161 -1.98 10.43 -14.90
C GLU A 161 -0.58 10.08 -14.39
N GLY A 162 0.32 11.04 -14.43
CA GLY A 162 1.70 10.84 -14.04
C GLY A 162 2.53 9.95 -14.97
N LEU A 163 2.03 9.65 -16.16
CA LEU A 163 2.69 8.75 -17.11
C LEU A 163 4.14 9.15 -17.37
N CYS A 164 5.08 8.28 -17.00
CA CYS A 164 6.53 8.45 -17.17
C CYS A 164 7.14 9.70 -16.50
N ALA A 165 6.42 10.37 -15.62
CA ALA A 165 6.91 11.54 -14.88
C ALA A 165 7.79 11.09 -13.70
N PHE A 166 8.94 10.53 -14.02
CA PHE A 166 9.86 9.92 -13.07
C PHE A 166 11.31 10.06 -13.52
N ALA A 167 12.24 10.14 -12.58
CA ALA A 167 13.67 10.24 -12.87
C ALA A 167 14.50 9.47 -11.85
N ILE A 168 15.60 8.91 -12.31
CA ILE A 168 16.67 8.40 -11.47
C ILE A 168 18.01 9.00 -11.93
N HIS A 169 18.99 9.00 -11.05
CA HIS A 169 20.32 9.49 -11.41
C HIS A 169 20.91 8.64 -12.54
N PRO A 170 21.47 9.25 -13.62
CA PRO A 170 22.02 8.49 -14.74
C PRO A 170 23.15 7.51 -14.37
N ALA A 171 23.88 7.75 -13.28
CA ALA A 171 24.88 6.82 -12.76
C ALA A 171 24.29 5.44 -12.44
N LEU A 172 23.00 5.36 -12.11
CA LEU A 172 22.30 4.11 -11.81
C LEU A 172 22.05 3.22 -13.03
N GLU A 173 22.42 3.69 -14.22
CA GLU A 173 22.50 2.83 -15.40
C GLU A 173 23.62 1.79 -15.30
N ASP A 174 24.59 1.98 -14.40
CA ASP A 174 25.56 0.95 -14.04
C ASP A 174 24.89 -0.16 -13.26
N VAL A 175 24.88 -1.38 -13.78
CA VAL A 175 24.16 -2.52 -13.21
C VAL A 175 24.65 -2.85 -11.80
N ASN A 176 25.97 -2.84 -11.59
CA ASN A 176 26.55 -3.17 -10.31
C ASN A 176 26.24 -2.12 -9.26
N LEU A 177 26.32 -0.83 -9.61
CA LEU A 177 25.93 0.26 -8.73
C LEU A 177 24.45 0.16 -8.36
N PHE A 178 23.57 -0.09 -9.34
CA PHE A 178 22.13 -0.23 -9.13
C PHE A 178 21.78 -1.38 -8.19
N ASN A 179 22.34 -2.57 -8.43
CA ASN A 179 22.00 -3.78 -7.68
C ASN A 179 22.67 -3.83 -6.30
N GLU A 180 23.95 -3.46 -6.23
CA GLU A 180 24.80 -3.73 -5.07
C GLU A 180 25.38 -2.48 -4.42
N GLY A 181 25.43 -1.35 -5.12
CA GLY A 181 26.11 -0.15 -4.65
C GLY A 181 25.51 0.44 -3.38
N PHE A 182 24.21 0.26 -3.16
CA PHE A 182 23.48 0.78 -2.00
C PHE A 182 23.37 -0.24 -0.85
N VAL A 183 23.96 -1.41 -0.98
CA VAL A 183 23.94 -2.41 0.09
C VAL A 183 24.80 -1.89 1.25
N ASP A 184 24.14 -1.64 2.37
CA ASP A 184 24.70 -1.04 3.57
C ASP A 184 25.38 0.35 3.38
N LYS A 185 24.99 1.03 2.30
CA LYS A 185 25.50 2.34 1.91
C LYS A 185 24.37 3.21 1.37
N PRO A 186 23.88 4.19 2.13
CA PRO A 186 22.89 5.15 1.62
C PRO A 186 23.59 6.23 0.80
N LEU A 187 23.78 5.98 -0.50
CA LEU A 187 24.50 6.85 -1.42
C LEU A 187 23.62 8.03 -1.85
N ASP A 188 23.41 8.96 -0.95
CA ASP A 188 22.45 10.07 -1.11
C ASP A 188 22.89 11.14 -2.10
N GLN A 189 24.13 11.11 -2.61
CA GLN A 189 24.54 11.94 -3.72
C GLN A 189 23.66 11.71 -4.97
N TYR A 190 23.04 10.56 -5.09
CA TYR A 190 22.13 10.19 -6.18
C TYR A 190 20.65 10.45 -5.87
N TRP A 191 20.36 11.09 -4.75
CA TRP A 191 19.00 11.39 -4.29
C TRP A 191 18.71 12.88 -4.27
N ALA A 192 17.46 13.22 -3.93
CA ALA A 192 17.03 14.60 -3.72
C ALA A 192 15.90 14.66 -2.70
N GLY A 193 15.94 15.66 -1.83
CA GLY A 193 14.93 15.88 -0.82
C GLY A 193 15.32 17.00 0.14
N PRO A 194 14.40 17.42 1.03
CA PRO A 194 14.68 18.48 2.02
C PRO A 194 15.71 18.06 3.07
N PHE A 195 15.90 16.76 3.27
CA PHE A 195 16.94 16.20 4.13
C PHE A 195 17.95 15.42 3.31
N LYS A 196 19.12 15.21 3.88
CA LYS A 196 20.16 14.33 3.35
C LYS A 196 20.67 13.42 4.46
N VAL A 197 21.41 12.38 4.09
CA VAL A 197 22.06 11.50 5.07
C VAL A 197 23.20 12.24 5.76
N GLY A 198 23.11 12.39 7.07
CA GLY A 198 24.21 12.87 7.90
C GLY A 198 25.13 11.73 8.33
N GLU A 199 24.53 10.61 8.76
CA GLU A 199 25.27 9.42 9.18
C GLU A 199 24.42 8.16 9.01
N TRP A 200 25.05 7.09 8.58
CA TRP A 200 24.53 5.74 8.69
C TRP A 200 25.46 4.90 9.57
N ASN A 201 24.97 4.54 10.76
CA ASN A 201 25.68 3.63 11.66
C ASN A 201 25.18 2.20 11.39
N SER A 202 25.92 1.48 10.59
CA SER A 202 25.58 0.12 10.13
C SER A 202 25.55 -0.90 11.27
N SER A 203 26.41 -0.76 12.28
CA SER A 203 26.48 -1.69 13.41
C SER A 203 25.31 -1.52 14.38
N GLN A 204 24.86 -0.29 14.62
CA GLN A 204 23.73 0.03 15.50
C GLN A 204 22.40 0.16 14.75
N LYS A 205 22.42 0.16 13.42
CA LYS A 205 21.24 0.38 12.57
C LYS A 205 20.53 1.69 12.91
N VAL A 206 21.30 2.78 12.92
CA VAL A 206 20.81 4.15 13.14
C VAL A 206 21.10 5.00 11.92
N LEU A 207 20.06 5.58 11.36
CA LEU A 207 20.12 6.51 10.22
C LEU A 207 19.80 7.92 10.72
N THR A 208 20.76 8.83 10.61
CA THR A 208 20.59 10.24 10.93
C THR A 208 20.47 11.06 9.67
N LEU A 209 19.34 11.74 9.50
CA LEU A 209 19.10 12.68 8.42
C LEU A 209 19.26 14.10 8.93
N VAL A 210 19.86 14.97 8.12
CA VAL A 210 20.10 16.39 8.44
C VAL A 210 19.54 17.26 7.35
N LYS A 211 19.34 18.57 7.61
CA LYS A 211 18.91 19.51 6.57
C LYS A 211 19.82 19.42 5.35
N ASN A 212 19.21 19.44 4.17
CA ASN A 212 19.92 19.37 2.89
C ASN A 212 20.12 20.78 2.32
N ASP A 213 21.35 21.26 2.31
CA ASP A 213 21.74 22.54 1.75
C ASP A 213 21.60 22.61 0.21
N LYS A 214 21.55 21.45 -0.45
CA LYS A 214 21.34 21.33 -1.90
C LYS A 214 19.87 21.36 -2.30
N TRP A 215 18.95 21.23 -1.33
CA TRP A 215 17.51 21.28 -1.62
C TRP A 215 17.08 22.68 -2.06
N TRP A 216 16.46 22.77 -3.24
CA TRP A 216 16.04 24.05 -3.85
C TRP A 216 14.64 24.51 -3.42
N GLY A 217 13.86 23.63 -2.77
CA GLY A 217 12.53 23.93 -2.27
C GLY A 217 12.55 24.55 -0.87
N GLU A 218 11.38 24.56 -0.24
CA GLU A 218 11.22 25.10 1.09
C GLU A 218 12.07 24.32 2.11
N LYS A 219 12.77 25.04 2.98
CA LYS A 219 13.67 24.43 3.96
C LYS A 219 12.88 23.85 5.12
N PRO A 220 13.26 22.67 5.63
CA PRO A 220 12.59 22.05 6.77
C PRO A 220 12.76 22.84 8.07
N VAL A 221 11.76 22.72 8.94
CA VAL A 221 11.80 23.32 10.29
C VAL A 221 12.80 22.59 11.18
N LEU A 222 12.79 21.24 11.16
CA LEU A 222 13.69 20.40 11.95
C LEU A 222 15.13 20.49 11.46
N ASP A 223 16.10 20.37 12.37
CA ASP A 223 17.51 20.20 12.02
C ASP A 223 17.84 18.78 11.59
N ARG A 224 17.20 17.79 12.21
CA ARG A 224 17.48 16.38 11.94
C ARG A 224 16.32 15.46 12.26
N ILE A 225 16.35 14.29 11.60
CA ILE A 225 15.48 13.15 11.89
C ILE A 225 16.40 11.96 12.15
N ILE A 226 16.15 11.22 13.25
CA ILE A 226 16.90 10.01 13.58
C ILE A 226 15.95 8.83 13.49
N TRP A 227 16.35 7.83 12.70
CA TRP A 227 15.66 6.54 12.60
C TRP A 227 16.50 5.47 13.27
N ARG A 228 15.88 4.73 14.19
CA ARG A 228 16.52 3.61 14.89
C ARG A 228 15.79 2.32 14.56
N GLN A 229 16.55 1.29 14.18
CA GLN A 229 15.99 -0.05 14.01
C GLN A 229 15.82 -0.72 15.37
N MET A 230 14.61 -1.21 15.64
CA MET A 230 14.32 -2.03 16.81
C MET A 230 13.04 -2.84 16.57
N ASP A 231 12.86 -3.93 17.30
CA ASP A 231 11.62 -4.70 17.21
C ASP A 231 10.42 -3.97 17.85
N SER A 232 9.22 -4.45 17.57
CA SER A 232 7.99 -3.79 18.01
C SER A 232 7.87 -3.66 19.54
N GLU A 233 8.35 -4.62 20.29
CA GLU A 233 8.35 -4.56 21.75
C GLU A 233 9.31 -3.49 22.28
N ALA A 234 10.52 -3.44 21.72
CA ALA A 234 11.51 -2.41 22.03
C ALA A 234 11.03 -1.00 21.63
N ILE A 235 10.33 -0.87 20.51
CA ILE A 235 9.72 0.40 20.09
C ILE A 235 8.73 0.90 21.15
N ARG A 236 7.82 0.05 21.60
CA ARG A 236 6.85 0.41 22.65
C ARG A 236 7.54 0.82 23.94
N ALA A 237 8.52 0.04 24.39
CA ALA A 237 9.28 0.33 25.60
C ALA A 237 10.05 1.65 25.49
N SER A 238 10.73 1.90 24.37
CA SER A 238 11.49 3.13 24.14
C SER A 238 10.59 4.37 24.09
N PHE A 239 9.42 4.26 23.49
CA PHE A 239 8.46 5.36 23.52
C PHE A 239 7.96 5.65 24.95
N LYS A 240 7.64 4.62 25.71
CA LYS A 240 7.22 4.76 27.11
C LYS A 240 8.30 5.39 27.98
N ASN A 241 9.57 5.13 27.70
CA ASN A 241 10.71 5.72 28.41
C ASN A 241 11.07 7.13 27.91
N GLY A 242 10.36 7.65 26.89
CA GLY A 242 10.62 8.97 26.32
C GLY A 242 11.82 9.03 25.36
N GLU A 243 12.38 7.89 24.96
CA GLU A 243 13.52 7.81 24.03
C GLU A 243 13.13 7.98 22.57
N LEU A 244 11.88 7.69 22.22
CA LEU A 244 11.28 7.94 20.92
C LEU A 244 10.27 9.09 21.01
N ASP A 245 10.22 9.90 19.96
CA ASP A 245 9.27 11.02 19.86
C ASP A 245 7.94 10.61 19.26
N ALA A 246 7.95 9.58 18.44
CA ALA A 246 6.76 9.02 17.82
C ALA A 246 7.02 7.62 17.26
N PHE A 247 5.96 6.84 17.09
CA PHE A 247 5.94 5.64 16.24
C PHE A 247 4.54 5.38 15.74
N THR A 248 4.43 4.68 14.61
CA THR A 248 3.16 4.28 14.02
C THR A 248 2.87 2.81 14.33
N PHE A 249 1.59 2.49 14.48
CA PHE A 249 1.15 1.13 14.79
C PHE A 249 -0.30 0.89 14.40
N VAL A 250 -0.66 -0.38 14.35
CA VAL A 250 -2.04 -0.87 14.25
C VAL A 250 -2.31 -1.83 15.41
N GLY A 251 -3.56 -1.97 15.79
CA GLY A 251 -4.00 -3.00 16.73
C GLY A 251 -3.97 -2.61 18.21
N ALA A 252 -4.63 -3.45 19.00
CA ALA A 252 -4.92 -3.16 20.40
C ALA A 252 -3.70 -3.27 21.33
N THR A 253 -2.73 -4.11 21.02
CA THR A 253 -1.57 -4.33 21.90
C THR A 253 -0.79 -3.04 22.12
N SER A 254 -0.38 -2.37 21.05
CA SER A 254 0.33 -1.10 21.16
C SER A 254 -0.56 0.02 21.67
N TYR A 255 -1.83 0.06 21.21
CA TYR A 255 -2.80 1.04 21.71
C TYR A 255 -2.91 1.01 23.25
N ASN A 256 -3.16 -0.17 23.81
CA ASN A 256 -3.29 -0.34 25.25
C ASN A 256 -1.99 -0.07 26.02
N ALA A 257 -0.84 -0.32 25.40
CA ALA A 257 0.47 -0.08 26.02
C ALA A 257 0.77 1.41 26.19
N VAL A 258 0.32 2.27 25.28
CA VAL A 258 0.72 3.69 25.27
C VAL A 258 -0.41 4.67 25.55
N LYS A 259 -1.66 4.25 25.58
CA LYS A 259 -2.80 5.14 25.89
C LYS A 259 -2.65 5.76 27.29
N GLY A 260 -2.97 7.04 27.39
CA GLY A 260 -2.95 7.77 28.65
C GLY A 260 -1.55 8.12 29.19
N GLN A 261 -0.49 7.90 28.42
CA GLN A 261 0.86 8.30 28.79
C GLN A 261 0.96 9.83 28.84
N ALA A 262 1.45 10.39 29.95
CA ALA A 262 1.56 11.82 30.13
C ALA A 262 2.47 12.48 29.07
N GLY A 263 2.07 13.63 28.57
CA GLY A 263 2.82 14.39 27.57
C GLY A 263 2.80 13.79 26.17
N THR A 264 1.96 12.79 25.94
CA THR A 264 1.82 12.12 24.63
C THR A 264 0.36 12.09 24.17
N GLU A 265 0.18 11.84 22.89
CA GLU A 265 -1.11 11.67 22.25
C GLU A 265 -1.10 10.42 21.39
N ILE A 266 -2.27 9.81 21.21
CA ILE A 266 -2.50 8.86 20.13
C ILE A 266 -3.27 9.59 19.04
N ARG A 267 -2.64 9.75 17.89
CA ARG A 267 -3.25 10.36 16.69
C ARG A 267 -3.70 9.24 15.78
N GLN A 268 -4.86 9.41 15.18
CA GLN A 268 -5.42 8.35 14.34
C GLN A 268 -5.72 8.83 12.93
N SER A 269 -5.79 7.87 12.03
CA SER A 269 -6.27 7.93 10.67
C SER A 269 -6.93 6.60 10.35
N GLN A 270 -7.47 6.46 9.16
CA GLN A 270 -7.93 5.16 8.66
C GLN A 270 -6.75 4.36 8.10
N ASN A 271 -6.79 3.04 8.30
CA ASN A 271 -5.87 2.14 7.62
C ASN A 271 -6.35 1.88 6.19
N THR A 272 -5.44 1.86 5.25
CA THR A 272 -5.75 1.53 3.85
C THR A 272 -5.74 0.03 3.56
N ASN A 273 -5.44 -0.82 4.54
CA ASN A 273 -5.59 -2.26 4.40
C ASN A 273 -7.03 -2.71 4.63
N VAL A 274 -7.51 -3.54 3.73
CA VAL A 274 -8.74 -4.32 3.93
C VAL A 274 -8.35 -5.65 4.56
N ASN A 275 -8.90 -5.96 5.73
CA ASN A 275 -8.77 -7.28 6.33
C ASN A 275 -9.74 -8.23 5.67
N ILE A 276 -9.25 -9.36 5.18
CA ILE A 276 -10.03 -10.33 4.44
C ILE A 276 -9.78 -11.77 4.91
N ILE A 277 -10.80 -12.59 4.70
CA ILE A 277 -10.63 -14.03 4.61
C ILE A 277 -10.62 -14.36 3.12
N GLN A 278 -9.55 -14.98 2.65
CA GLN A 278 -9.35 -15.33 1.24
C GLN A 278 -9.52 -16.84 1.06
N LEU A 279 -10.48 -17.21 0.22
CA LEU A 279 -10.72 -18.60 -0.15
C LEU A 279 -9.79 -19.00 -1.31
N ASN A 280 -9.32 -20.22 -1.33
CA ASN A 280 -8.55 -20.74 -2.44
C ASN A 280 -9.46 -21.55 -3.38
N PRO A 281 -9.79 -21.04 -4.57
CA PRO A 281 -10.74 -21.72 -5.46
C PRO A 281 -10.17 -23.02 -6.07
N LYS A 282 -8.87 -23.25 -6.00
CA LYS A 282 -8.26 -24.54 -6.38
C LYS A 282 -8.41 -25.63 -5.34
N ARG A 283 -8.66 -25.27 -4.09
CA ARG A 283 -8.78 -26.22 -2.97
C ARG A 283 -10.21 -26.33 -2.46
N ILE A 284 -10.97 -25.26 -2.48
CA ILE A 284 -12.42 -25.24 -2.31
C ILE A 284 -13.01 -25.10 -3.72
N GLU A 285 -13.02 -26.20 -4.48
CA GLU A 285 -13.31 -26.17 -5.93
C GLU A 285 -14.76 -25.80 -6.28
N ASP A 286 -15.71 -26.19 -5.43
CA ASP A 286 -17.13 -25.92 -5.70
C ASP A 286 -17.49 -24.46 -5.47
N LEU A 287 -17.84 -23.76 -6.56
CA LEU A 287 -18.30 -22.37 -6.51
C LEU A 287 -19.49 -22.18 -5.56
N ALA A 288 -20.43 -23.12 -5.54
CA ALA A 288 -21.59 -23.03 -4.66
C ALA A 288 -21.18 -23.03 -3.17
N LEU A 289 -20.19 -23.86 -2.81
CA LEU A 289 -19.66 -23.87 -1.45
C LEU A 289 -18.97 -22.54 -1.11
N ARG A 290 -18.15 -22.01 -2.01
CA ARG A 290 -17.53 -20.69 -1.79
C ARG A 290 -18.58 -19.59 -1.64
N ARG A 291 -19.58 -19.54 -2.50
CA ARG A 291 -20.70 -18.59 -2.39
C ARG A 291 -21.47 -18.73 -1.07
N ALA A 292 -21.70 -19.97 -0.64
CA ALA A 292 -22.37 -20.24 0.63
C ALA A 292 -21.53 -19.78 1.83
N ILE A 293 -20.22 -19.99 1.80
CA ILE A 293 -19.30 -19.49 2.84
C ILE A 293 -19.40 -17.96 2.94
N LEU A 294 -19.32 -17.24 1.82
CA LEU A 294 -19.43 -15.78 1.80
C LEU A 294 -20.78 -15.30 2.32
N ALA A 295 -21.86 -15.98 1.99
CA ALA A 295 -23.21 -15.64 2.46
C ALA A 295 -23.42 -15.94 3.95
N ALA A 296 -22.81 -17.00 4.48
CA ALA A 296 -23.00 -17.46 5.84
C ALA A 296 -22.39 -16.54 6.90
N VAL A 297 -21.37 -15.77 6.56
CA VAL A 297 -20.59 -14.97 7.50
C VAL A 297 -21.24 -13.62 7.76
N ASP A 298 -21.54 -13.32 9.03
CA ASP A 298 -21.86 -11.99 9.50
C ASP A 298 -20.56 -11.20 9.70
N ARG A 299 -20.22 -10.40 8.70
CA ARG A 299 -19.00 -9.59 8.66
C ARG A 299 -18.96 -8.50 9.73
N GLU A 300 -20.11 -7.95 10.10
CA GLU A 300 -20.19 -6.92 11.15
C GLU A 300 -19.80 -7.49 12.51
N GLN A 301 -20.25 -8.70 12.83
CA GLN A 301 -19.89 -9.36 14.08
C GLN A 301 -18.38 -9.63 14.15
N ILE A 302 -17.76 -10.04 13.04
CA ILE A 302 -16.32 -10.22 12.94
C ILE A 302 -15.57 -8.89 13.14
N ALA A 303 -16.01 -7.83 12.47
CA ALA A 303 -15.41 -6.50 12.59
C ALA A 303 -15.52 -5.96 14.03
N LYS A 304 -16.66 -6.15 14.69
CA LYS A 304 -16.83 -5.78 16.10
C LYS A 304 -15.84 -6.53 17.01
N ALA A 305 -15.67 -7.82 16.82
CA ALA A 305 -14.72 -8.60 17.61
C ALA A 305 -13.28 -8.10 17.41
N TYR A 306 -12.95 -7.67 16.20
CA TYR A 306 -11.61 -7.24 15.84
C TYR A 306 -11.28 -5.80 16.31
N PHE A 307 -12.24 -4.87 16.21
CA PHE A 307 -12.00 -3.43 16.37
C PHE A 307 -12.70 -2.76 17.55
N SER A 308 -13.62 -3.46 18.26
CA SER A 308 -14.40 -2.83 19.35
C SER A 308 -13.54 -2.27 20.47
N GLN A 309 -12.41 -2.91 20.80
CA GLN A 309 -11.49 -2.44 21.84
C GLN A 309 -10.81 -1.10 21.47
N LEU A 310 -10.83 -0.75 20.21
CA LEU A 310 -10.22 0.46 19.67
C LEU A 310 -11.25 1.61 19.52
N GLY A 311 -12.51 1.38 19.86
CA GLY A 311 -13.57 2.36 19.66
C GLY A 311 -13.85 2.71 18.20
N TRP A 312 -13.46 1.83 17.28
CA TRP A 312 -13.59 2.05 15.84
C TRP A 312 -15.01 1.76 15.37
N THR A 313 -15.64 2.74 14.72
CA THR A 313 -17.04 2.68 14.30
C THR A 313 -17.26 3.03 12.83
N GLU A 314 -16.20 3.10 12.03
CA GLU A 314 -16.30 3.40 10.61
C GLU A 314 -17.04 2.29 9.84
N PRO A 315 -17.68 2.62 8.71
CA PRO A 315 -18.42 1.65 7.93
C PRO A 315 -17.56 0.47 7.49
N LEU A 316 -18.17 -0.71 7.53
CA LEU A 316 -17.55 -1.94 7.02
C LEU A 316 -17.35 -1.83 5.51
N PRO A 317 -16.13 -2.09 4.98
CA PRO A 317 -15.93 -2.07 3.54
C PRO A 317 -16.65 -3.24 2.85
N GLY A 318 -17.33 -2.95 1.75
CA GLY A 318 -17.94 -3.93 0.85
C GLY A 318 -17.17 -4.09 -0.45
N SER A 319 -15.86 -3.85 -0.40
CA SER A 319 -14.94 -3.94 -1.52
C SER A 319 -13.54 -4.29 -1.01
N ILE A 320 -12.73 -4.95 -1.84
CA ILE A 320 -11.30 -5.16 -1.54
C ILE A 320 -10.40 -4.21 -2.34
N ILE A 321 -10.96 -3.46 -3.28
CA ILE A 321 -10.21 -2.51 -4.10
C ILE A 321 -10.41 -1.06 -3.65
N ALA A 322 -11.39 -0.79 -2.80
CA ALA A 322 -11.70 0.56 -2.33
C ALA A 322 -12.21 0.57 -0.89
N MET A 323 -11.86 1.61 -0.18
CA MET A 323 -12.40 1.93 1.14
C MET A 323 -13.60 2.86 1.02
N PRO A 324 -14.51 2.88 2.01
CA PRO A 324 -15.70 3.74 1.97
C PRO A 324 -15.44 5.23 1.79
N PHE A 325 -14.24 5.71 2.12
CA PHE A 325 -13.86 7.12 1.95
C PHE A 325 -13.34 7.46 0.55
N GLN A 326 -13.02 6.48 -0.29
CA GLN A 326 -12.43 6.73 -1.61
C GLN A 326 -13.49 7.13 -2.64
N LYS A 327 -13.09 8.00 -3.57
CA LYS A 327 -13.90 8.35 -4.73
C LYS A 327 -14.22 7.08 -5.54
N GLY A 328 -15.48 6.90 -5.86
CA GLY A 328 -15.93 5.76 -6.64
C GLY A 328 -16.18 4.48 -5.84
N TYR A 329 -16.00 4.50 -4.52
CA TYR A 329 -16.34 3.35 -3.69
C TYR A 329 -17.80 2.92 -3.91
N GLN A 330 -17.99 1.61 -4.02
CA GLN A 330 -19.30 0.96 -3.98
C GLN A 330 -19.23 -0.25 -3.06
N ASN A 331 -20.34 -0.55 -2.39
CA ASN A 331 -20.50 -1.82 -1.72
C ASN A 331 -20.84 -2.89 -2.77
N ASN A 332 -19.82 -3.60 -3.23
CA ASN A 332 -19.96 -4.67 -4.23
C ASN A 332 -20.23 -6.04 -3.59
N TYR A 333 -20.09 -6.12 -2.29
CA TYR A 333 -20.40 -7.31 -1.51
C TYR A 333 -21.89 -7.29 -1.14
N ALA A 334 -22.73 -7.41 -2.16
CA ALA A 334 -24.17 -7.35 -2.04
C ALA A 334 -24.77 -8.74 -2.31
N GLY A 335 -25.83 -9.06 -1.61
CA GLY A 335 -26.58 -10.30 -1.76
C GLY A 335 -27.24 -10.69 -0.45
N ASP A 336 -28.08 -11.71 -0.51
CA ASP A 336 -28.68 -12.29 0.68
C ASP A 336 -27.61 -12.96 1.53
N THR A 337 -27.63 -12.66 2.82
CA THR A 337 -26.69 -13.19 3.80
C THR A 337 -27.40 -13.96 4.92
N GLY A 338 -26.62 -14.73 5.67
CA GLY A 338 -27.11 -15.51 6.80
C GLY A 338 -27.21 -17.00 6.49
N ALA A 339 -27.49 -17.78 7.52
CA ALA A 339 -27.56 -19.23 7.46
C ALA A 339 -28.59 -19.74 6.43
N GLN A 340 -29.73 -19.10 6.35
CA GLN A 340 -30.80 -19.49 5.42
C GLN A 340 -30.40 -19.25 3.96
N ALA A 341 -29.78 -18.12 3.65
CA ALA A 341 -29.28 -17.80 2.31
C ALA A 341 -28.20 -18.80 1.88
N ALA A 342 -27.26 -19.10 2.76
CA ALA A 342 -26.21 -20.09 2.52
C ALA A 342 -26.80 -21.49 2.26
N GLY A 343 -27.78 -21.91 3.07
CA GLY A 343 -28.48 -23.18 2.89
C GLY A 343 -29.15 -23.30 1.54
N LYS A 344 -29.84 -22.25 1.08
CA LYS A 344 -30.48 -22.22 -0.25
C LYS A 344 -29.46 -22.38 -1.39
N ILE A 345 -28.31 -21.74 -1.28
CA ILE A 345 -27.22 -21.87 -2.26
C ILE A 345 -26.74 -23.32 -2.33
N LEU A 346 -26.51 -23.95 -1.19
CA LEU A 346 -26.03 -25.32 -1.11
C LEU A 346 -27.08 -26.33 -1.63
N GLU A 347 -28.33 -26.18 -1.22
CA GLU A 347 -29.42 -27.05 -1.65
C GLU A 347 -29.63 -26.99 -3.18
N ALA A 348 -29.60 -25.78 -3.74
CA ALA A 348 -29.68 -25.58 -5.20
C ALA A 348 -28.54 -26.24 -5.96
N ALA A 349 -27.39 -26.43 -5.34
CA ALA A 349 -26.21 -27.09 -5.91
C ALA A 349 -26.16 -28.60 -5.64
N GLY A 350 -27.19 -29.17 -5.03
CA GLY A 350 -27.30 -30.61 -4.78
C GLY A 350 -26.75 -31.08 -3.44
N TYR A 351 -26.46 -30.18 -2.51
CA TYR A 351 -26.14 -30.56 -1.13
C TYR A 351 -27.40 -30.91 -0.37
N SER A 352 -27.26 -31.88 0.53
CA SER A 352 -28.30 -32.23 1.50
C SER A 352 -27.74 -32.25 2.90
N LYS A 353 -28.56 -31.78 3.86
CA LYS A 353 -28.13 -31.74 5.26
C LYS A 353 -28.24 -33.11 5.90
N SER A 354 -27.13 -33.55 6.50
CA SER A 354 -27.05 -34.79 7.29
C SER A 354 -26.42 -34.46 8.63
N GLY A 355 -27.22 -34.52 9.70
CA GLY A 355 -26.79 -34.04 11.01
C GLY A 355 -26.62 -32.52 11.01
N ASP A 356 -25.48 -32.04 11.52
CA ASP A 356 -25.18 -30.61 11.65
C ASP A 356 -24.74 -29.97 10.33
N TYR A 357 -24.30 -30.75 9.35
CA TYR A 357 -23.63 -30.23 8.16
C TYR A 357 -24.27 -30.69 6.86
N TYR A 358 -24.16 -29.85 5.84
CA TYR A 358 -24.46 -30.24 4.46
C TYR A 358 -23.38 -31.15 3.90
N ALA A 359 -23.76 -32.05 3.00
CA ALA A 359 -22.85 -32.89 2.26
C ALA A 359 -23.34 -33.10 0.82
N LYS A 360 -22.42 -33.37 -0.08
CA LYS A 360 -22.67 -33.74 -1.47
C LYS A 360 -21.71 -34.83 -1.89
N ASN A 361 -22.23 -35.91 -2.48
CA ASN A 361 -21.41 -37.04 -2.92
C ASN A 361 -20.52 -37.60 -1.80
N GLY A 362 -21.04 -37.67 -0.58
CA GLY A 362 -20.32 -38.15 0.60
C GLY A 362 -19.29 -37.21 1.19
N LYS A 363 -19.10 -36.03 0.62
CA LYS A 363 -18.18 -35.00 1.10
C LYS A 363 -18.91 -33.91 1.87
N VAL A 364 -18.51 -33.68 3.11
CA VAL A 364 -19.07 -32.62 3.97
C VAL A 364 -18.68 -31.26 3.43
N ALA A 365 -19.65 -30.32 3.44
CA ALA A 365 -19.39 -28.93 3.17
C ALA A 365 -18.52 -28.35 4.30
N GLY A 366 -17.26 -28.11 4.02
CA GLY A 366 -16.32 -27.64 5.04
C GLY A 366 -14.99 -27.18 4.44
N PHE A 367 -14.22 -26.52 5.27
CA PHE A 367 -12.89 -26.05 4.89
C PHE A 367 -12.04 -25.75 6.12
N ALA A 368 -10.73 -25.68 5.91
CA ALA A 368 -9.76 -25.27 6.92
C ALA A 368 -9.39 -23.79 6.76
N LEU A 369 -9.34 -23.07 7.87
CA LEU A 369 -8.91 -21.67 7.91
C LEU A 369 -7.52 -21.57 8.52
N THR A 370 -6.57 -21.11 7.70
CA THR A 370 -5.18 -20.93 8.09
C THR A 370 -5.01 -19.59 8.81
N SER A 371 -4.35 -19.63 9.96
CA SER A 371 -3.90 -18.48 10.73
C SER A 371 -2.45 -18.64 11.18
N PHE A 372 -1.80 -17.56 11.56
CA PHE A 372 -0.40 -17.58 11.96
C PHE A 372 -0.22 -17.01 13.37
N GLY A 373 0.64 -17.67 14.15
CA GLY A 373 0.95 -17.24 15.50
C GLY A 373 -0.16 -17.54 16.51
N SER A 374 -0.11 -16.87 17.64
CA SER A 374 -0.97 -17.16 18.81
C SER A 374 -1.79 -15.96 19.28
N GLU A 375 -2.08 -15.00 18.40
CA GLU A 375 -2.84 -13.81 18.79
C GLU A 375 -4.27 -14.16 19.20
N ALA A 376 -4.67 -13.68 20.38
CA ALA A 376 -5.98 -13.95 20.97
C ALA A 376 -7.14 -13.51 20.07
N VAL A 377 -6.95 -12.45 19.29
CA VAL A 377 -7.98 -11.93 18.37
C VAL A 377 -8.36 -12.95 17.29
N TYR A 378 -7.39 -13.68 16.75
CA TYR A 378 -7.67 -14.72 15.74
C TYR A 378 -8.45 -15.88 16.32
N GLN A 379 -8.17 -16.27 17.58
CA GLN A 379 -8.94 -17.32 18.25
C GLN A 379 -10.39 -16.90 18.50
N ALA A 380 -10.61 -15.66 18.93
CA ALA A 380 -11.94 -15.12 19.15
C ALA A 380 -12.75 -15.05 17.84
N VAL A 381 -12.13 -14.56 16.77
CA VAL A 381 -12.74 -14.48 15.44
C VAL A 381 -13.03 -15.90 14.89
N TYR A 382 -12.12 -16.83 15.06
CA TYR A 382 -12.31 -18.23 14.66
C TYR A 382 -13.55 -18.83 15.33
N GLN A 383 -13.74 -18.64 16.63
CA GLN A 383 -14.90 -19.16 17.36
C GLN A 383 -16.22 -18.58 16.83
N ILE A 384 -16.26 -17.29 16.53
CA ILE A 384 -17.41 -16.64 15.93
C ILE A 384 -17.71 -17.23 14.55
N LEU A 385 -16.70 -17.36 13.71
CA LEU A 385 -16.83 -17.96 12.37
C LEU A 385 -17.30 -19.41 12.44
N GLU A 386 -16.75 -20.22 13.34
CA GLU A 386 -17.16 -21.60 13.52
C GLU A 386 -18.64 -21.70 13.85
N GLN A 387 -19.14 -20.87 14.75
CA GLN A 387 -20.55 -20.83 15.12
C GLN A 387 -21.44 -20.40 13.94
N GLN A 388 -21.08 -19.33 13.25
CA GLN A 388 -21.85 -18.82 12.11
C GLN A 388 -21.93 -19.84 10.98
N LEU A 389 -20.80 -20.46 10.63
CA LEU A 389 -20.72 -21.47 9.59
C LEU A 389 -21.46 -22.75 9.98
N LYS A 390 -21.33 -23.20 11.21
CA LYS A 390 -22.10 -24.36 11.72
C LYS A 390 -23.61 -24.11 11.63
N SER A 391 -24.06 -22.92 11.97
CA SER A 391 -25.47 -22.53 11.82
C SER A 391 -25.95 -22.60 10.36
N ALA A 392 -25.05 -22.40 9.41
CA ALA A 392 -25.31 -22.55 7.97
C ALA A 392 -25.06 -23.99 7.45
N GLY A 393 -24.69 -24.93 8.32
CA GLY A 393 -24.39 -26.29 7.94
C GLY A 393 -23.02 -26.51 7.27
N ILE A 394 -22.08 -25.61 7.52
CA ILE A 394 -20.71 -25.66 6.98
C ILE A 394 -19.72 -25.88 8.12
N ARG A 395 -18.82 -26.85 7.94
CA ARG A 395 -17.83 -27.22 8.95
C ARG A 395 -16.55 -26.43 8.76
N LEU A 396 -16.15 -25.66 9.79
CA LEU A 396 -14.87 -24.98 9.85
C LEU A 396 -13.88 -25.79 10.68
N SER A 397 -12.66 -25.93 10.19
CA SER A 397 -11.52 -26.45 10.95
C SER A 397 -10.37 -25.44 10.99
N ALA A 398 -9.57 -25.50 12.05
CA ALA A 398 -8.43 -24.62 12.24
C ALA A 398 -7.16 -25.22 11.63
N ASP A 399 -6.37 -24.39 10.97
CA ASP A 399 -4.99 -24.68 10.54
C ASP A 399 -4.10 -23.56 11.07
N ASN A 400 -3.65 -23.67 12.31
CA ASN A 400 -2.75 -22.69 12.91
C ASN A 400 -1.30 -23.07 12.64
N GLN A 401 -0.55 -22.16 12.04
CA GLN A 401 0.84 -22.36 11.64
C GLN A 401 1.78 -21.33 12.30
N PRO A 402 3.09 -21.66 12.40
CA PRO A 402 4.08 -20.69 12.87
C PRO A 402 4.10 -19.45 11.97
N GLN A 403 4.31 -18.28 12.57
CA GLN A 403 4.40 -17.01 11.84
C GLN A 403 5.46 -17.03 10.73
N SER A 404 6.54 -17.78 10.92
CA SER A 404 7.61 -17.94 9.92
C SER A 404 7.15 -18.58 8.60
N ASN A 405 6.01 -19.28 8.61
CA ASN A 405 5.47 -19.93 7.40
C ASN A 405 4.60 -18.97 6.55
N SER A 406 4.26 -17.79 7.05
CA SER A 406 3.24 -16.93 6.44
C SER A 406 3.55 -16.56 4.98
N ASN A 407 4.76 -16.13 4.69
CA ASN A 407 5.14 -15.75 3.32
C ASN A 407 5.12 -16.94 2.35
N SER A 408 5.59 -18.08 2.80
CA SER A 408 5.61 -19.33 2.00
C SER A 408 4.18 -19.81 1.71
N VAL A 409 3.35 -19.88 2.72
CA VAL A 409 1.96 -20.35 2.59
C VAL A 409 1.15 -19.43 1.70
N LEU A 410 1.27 -18.11 1.89
CA LEU A 410 0.55 -17.12 1.07
C LEU A 410 1.07 -17.12 -0.39
N GLY A 411 2.37 -17.13 -0.59
CA GLY A 411 2.99 -17.11 -1.92
C GLY A 411 2.70 -18.38 -2.73
N GLN A 412 2.76 -19.54 -2.12
CA GLN A 412 2.46 -20.83 -2.77
C GLN A 412 0.97 -21.17 -2.79
N LYS A 413 0.14 -20.36 -2.12
CA LYS A 413 -1.30 -20.60 -1.98
C LYS A 413 -1.60 -22.00 -1.44
N SER A 414 -0.85 -22.45 -0.44
CA SER A 414 -0.95 -23.77 0.18
C SER A 414 -1.98 -23.82 1.32
N TYR A 415 -3.10 -23.14 1.16
CA TYR A 415 -4.21 -23.05 2.12
C TYR A 415 -5.56 -23.29 1.41
N GLU A 416 -6.59 -23.68 2.16
CA GLU A 416 -7.97 -23.66 1.70
C GLU A 416 -8.60 -22.29 1.89
N ALA A 417 -8.46 -21.70 3.08
CA ALA A 417 -8.80 -20.31 3.37
C ALA A 417 -7.72 -19.73 4.30
N ILE A 418 -7.53 -18.40 4.24
CA ILE A 418 -6.48 -17.73 5.00
C ILE A 418 -6.94 -16.35 5.48
N PHE A 419 -6.56 -15.99 6.71
CA PHE A 419 -6.59 -14.61 7.15
C PHE A 419 -5.48 -13.83 6.49
N THR A 420 -5.82 -12.74 5.82
CA THR A 420 -4.85 -11.85 5.18
C THR A 420 -5.39 -10.43 5.09
N GLY A 421 -4.70 -9.56 4.42
CA GLY A 421 -5.10 -8.17 4.17
C GLY A 421 -4.40 -7.62 2.94
N TRP A 422 -5.06 -6.70 2.27
CA TRP A 422 -4.53 -6.06 1.07
C TRP A 422 -4.63 -4.54 1.19
N GLY A 423 -3.57 -3.86 0.81
CA GLY A 423 -3.58 -2.41 0.71
C GLY A 423 -4.35 -1.94 -0.52
N VAL A 424 -5.34 -1.06 -0.32
CA VAL A 424 -6.00 -0.41 -1.45
C VAL A 424 -5.10 0.67 -2.04
N LEU A 425 -5.20 0.87 -3.35
CA LEU A 425 -4.51 1.94 -4.05
C LEU A 425 -5.37 3.21 -4.11
N PRO A 426 -4.76 4.38 -4.25
CA PRO A 426 -5.50 5.63 -4.43
C PRO A 426 -6.46 5.59 -5.62
N ASP A 427 -6.02 5.05 -6.76
CA ASP A 427 -6.88 4.71 -7.90
C ASP A 427 -7.37 3.27 -7.74
N LEU A 428 -8.62 3.11 -7.34
CA LEU A 428 -9.22 1.79 -7.13
C LEU A 428 -9.22 0.91 -8.39
N ALA A 429 -9.34 1.51 -9.56
CA ALA A 429 -9.35 0.76 -10.82
C ALA A 429 -8.03 0.03 -11.07
N SER A 430 -6.91 0.60 -10.64
CA SER A 430 -5.59 0.00 -10.81
C SER A 430 -5.38 -1.26 -9.97
N SER A 431 -6.16 -1.46 -8.92
CA SER A 431 -6.09 -2.67 -8.09
C SER A 431 -6.79 -3.89 -8.72
N ALA A 432 -7.80 -3.67 -9.53
CA ALA A 432 -8.67 -4.72 -10.05
C ALA A 432 -7.93 -5.86 -10.80
N PRO A 433 -6.93 -5.59 -11.66
CA PRO A 433 -6.20 -6.65 -12.35
C PRO A 433 -5.46 -7.62 -11.42
N TYR A 434 -5.04 -7.15 -10.24
CA TYR A 434 -4.29 -7.95 -9.26
C TYR A 434 -5.17 -8.93 -8.48
N PHE A 435 -6.49 -8.74 -8.49
CA PHE A 435 -7.40 -9.53 -7.65
C PHE A 435 -8.38 -10.38 -8.44
N PHE A 436 -8.83 -9.93 -9.61
CA PHE A 436 -10.01 -10.50 -10.25
C PHE A 436 -9.74 -11.29 -11.53
N THR A 437 -8.52 -11.29 -12.06
CA THR A 437 -8.19 -12.06 -13.26
C THR A 437 -8.05 -13.54 -12.95
N THR A 438 -8.31 -14.38 -13.92
CA THR A 438 -8.11 -15.83 -13.84
C THR A 438 -6.67 -16.20 -13.49
N GLU A 439 -5.69 -15.40 -13.85
CA GLU A 439 -4.27 -15.67 -13.58
C GLU A 439 -3.93 -15.71 -12.09
N VAL A 440 -4.66 -14.96 -11.26
CA VAL A 440 -4.38 -14.84 -9.83
C VAL A 440 -4.38 -16.20 -9.13
N PHE A 441 -5.36 -17.05 -9.42
CA PHE A 441 -5.49 -18.39 -8.84
C PHE A 441 -5.46 -19.51 -9.88
N GLY A 442 -5.46 -19.20 -11.17
CA GLY A 442 -5.72 -20.16 -12.24
C GLY A 442 -7.19 -20.62 -12.27
N VAL A 443 -8.07 -19.94 -11.57
CA VAL A 443 -9.53 -20.12 -11.55
C VAL A 443 -10.15 -18.74 -11.60
N GLY A 444 -11.08 -18.53 -12.52
CA GLY A 444 -11.72 -17.23 -12.72
C GLY A 444 -12.96 -17.35 -13.59
N ASP A 445 -13.38 -16.23 -14.16
CA ASP A 445 -14.54 -16.12 -15.01
C ASP A 445 -14.21 -15.31 -16.27
N PRO A 446 -14.57 -15.81 -17.48
CA PRO A 446 -14.25 -15.10 -18.73
C PRO A 446 -14.88 -13.72 -18.87
N GLU A 447 -16.07 -13.49 -18.30
CA GLU A 447 -16.71 -12.18 -18.35
C GLU A 447 -15.97 -11.16 -17.49
N VAL A 448 -15.47 -11.59 -16.32
CA VAL A 448 -14.63 -10.76 -15.45
C VAL A 448 -13.32 -10.42 -16.16
N ASP A 449 -12.66 -11.41 -16.76
CA ASP A 449 -11.40 -11.19 -17.50
C ASP A 449 -11.59 -10.18 -18.64
N LYS A 450 -12.71 -10.23 -19.36
CA LYS A 450 -13.05 -9.25 -20.41
C LYS A 450 -13.26 -7.84 -19.86
N LEU A 451 -13.90 -7.73 -18.69
CA LEU A 451 -14.06 -6.43 -18.02
C LEU A 451 -12.70 -5.84 -17.63
N ILE A 452 -11.79 -6.65 -17.11
CA ILE A 452 -10.44 -6.20 -16.75
C ILE A 452 -9.65 -5.78 -18.00
N GLU A 453 -9.74 -6.52 -19.09
CA GLU A 453 -9.13 -6.13 -20.37
C GLU A 453 -9.69 -4.80 -20.88
N LYS A 454 -11.00 -4.61 -20.82
CA LYS A 454 -11.65 -3.34 -21.16
C LYS A 454 -11.17 -2.19 -20.27
N LEU A 455 -11.07 -2.43 -18.96
CA LEU A 455 -10.57 -1.46 -17.99
C LEU A 455 -9.16 -0.97 -18.37
N GLN A 456 -8.27 -1.88 -18.70
CA GLN A 456 -6.88 -1.58 -19.07
C GLN A 456 -6.76 -0.76 -20.37
N ASN A 457 -7.78 -0.78 -21.21
CA ASN A 457 -7.87 -0.04 -22.48
C ASN A 457 -8.81 1.18 -22.41
N THR A 458 -9.27 1.55 -21.23
CA THR A 458 -10.22 2.68 -21.04
C THR A 458 -9.46 3.89 -20.48
N GLU A 459 -9.54 5.01 -21.18
CA GLU A 459 -8.84 6.24 -20.84
C GLU A 459 -9.47 6.98 -19.65
N LYS A 460 -10.80 7.16 -19.69
CA LYS A 460 -11.49 7.99 -18.70
C LYS A 460 -11.56 7.34 -17.33
N GLU A 461 -11.12 8.05 -16.31
CA GLU A 461 -11.10 7.59 -14.92
C GLU A 461 -12.48 7.13 -14.44
N ASP A 462 -13.51 7.91 -14.66
CA ASP A 462 -14.86 7.56 -14.19
C ASP A 462 -15.39 6.27 -14.85
N GLU A 463 -15.06 6.03 -16.12
CA GLU A 463 -15.41 4.79 -16.82
C GLU A 463 -14.58 3.62 -16.29
N ARG A 464 -13.30 3.82 -16.01
CA ARG A 464 -12.42 2.80 -15.41
C ARG A 464 -12.93 2.38 -14.02
N ILE A 465 -13.30 3.34 -13.19
CA ILE A 465 -13.89 3.10 -11.87
C ILE A 465 -15.17 2.27 -11.99
N LYS A 466 -16.04 2.64 -12.92
CA LYS A 466 -17.29 1.91 -13.17
C LYS A 466 -17.03 0.45 -13.58
N ILE A 467 -16.09 0.22 -14.49
CA ILE A 467 -15.72 -1.12 -14.94
C ILE A 467 -15.13 -1.94 -13.79
N ALA A 468 -14.27 -1.34 -12.96
CA ALA A 468 -13.67 -2.01 -11.81
C ALA A 468 -14.73 -2.49 -10.81
N ASN A 469 -15.73 -1.65 -10.52
CA ASN A 469 -16.84 -2.01 -9.64
C ASN A 469 -17.72 -3.12 -10.25
N GLU A 470 -18.01 -3.06 -11.55
CA GLU A 470 -18.73 -4.13 -12.26
C GLU A 470 -17.96 -5.45 -12.18
N ALA A 471 -16.65 -5.41 -12.41
CA ALA A 471 -15.79 -6.60 -12.33
C ALA A 471 -15.79 -7.21 -10.93
N GLU A 472 -15.66 -6.40 -9.87
CA GLU A 472 -15.69 -6.88 -8.50
C GLU A 472 -17.03 -7.52 -8.15
N LYS A 473 -18.13 -6.85 -8.49
CA LYS A 473 -19.47 -7.36 -8.23
C LYS A 473 -19.71 -8.70 -8.93
N LEU A 474 -19.32 -8.81 -10.19
CA LEU A 474 -19.41 -10.05 -10.95
C LEU A 474 -18.49 -11.15 -10.38
N TYR A 475 -17.32 -10.78 -9.90
CA TYR A 475 -16.36 -11.71 -9.28
C TYR A 475 -16.92 -12.35 -8.02
N TYR A 476 -17.59 -11.61 -7.17
CA TYR A 476 -18.26 -12.18 -5.99
C TYR A 476 -19.31 -13.21 -6.38
N GLU A 477 -20.03 -13.00 -7.49
CA GLU A 477 -21.05 -13.92 -7.98
C GLU A 477 -20.45 -15.15 -8.66
N LYS A 478 -19.46 -14.96 -9.53
CA LYS A 478 -18.94 -15.99 -10.44
C LYS A 478 -17.72 -16.75 -9.91
N VAL A 479 -16.98 -16.19 -8.97
CA VAL A 479 -15.74 -16.80 -8.42
C VAL A 479 -15.76 -16.91 -6.91
N ALA A 480 -16.23 -15.89 -6.20
CA ALA A 480 -16.47 -15.93 -4.76
C ALA A 480 -15.23 -16.31 -3.93
N VAL A 481 -14.24 -15.44 -3.88
CA VAL A 481 -12.96 -15.71 -3.21
C VAL A 481 -12.72 -14.84 -1.98
N TYR A 482 -13.08 -13.57 -2.05
CA TYR A 482 -12.69 -12.59 -1.03
C TYR A 482 -13.85 -12.23 -0.11
N LEU A 483 -13.58 -12.30 1.20
CA LEU A 483 -14.54 -11.90 2.24
C LEU A 483 -13.93 -10.76 3.05
N PRO A 484 -14.25 -9.50 2.74
CA PRO A 484 -13.78 -8.36 3.51
C PRO A 484 -14.52 -8.28 4.84
N TYR A 485 -13.81 -8.19 5.97
CA TYR A 485 -14.43 -8.08 7.29
C TYR A 485 -14.01 -6.82 8.06
N GLY A 486 -13.25 -5.96 7.49
CA GLY A 486 -12.96 -4.68 8.09
C GLY A 486 -11.71 -4.01 7.56
N ASN A 487 -11.61 -2.77 7.91
CA ASN A 487 -10.38 -2.02 8.00
C ASN A 487 -10.34 -1.45 9.41
N GLY A 488 -9.19 -1.12 9.90
CA GLY A 488 -9.07 -0.55 11.23
C GLY A 488 -8.52 0.86 11.21
N PRO A 489 -8.29 1.41 12.39
CA PRO A 489 -7.52 2.62 12.50
C PRO A 489 -6.04 2.37 12.23
N MET A 490 -5.38 3.42 11.76
CA MET A 490 -3.93 3.58 11.79
C MET A 490 -3.60 4.59 12.87
N TYR A 491 -2.64 4.28 13.71
CA TYR A 491 -2.27 5.13 14.84
C TYR A 491 -0.84 5.62 14.76
N ALA A 492 -0.61 6.80 15.32
CA ALA A 492 0.70 7.25 15.75
C ALA A 492 0.65 7.63 17.22
N ALA A 493 1.51 7.04 18.03
CA ALA A 493 1.80 7.55 19.38
C ALA A 493 2.86 8.64 19.24
N VAL A 494 2.60 9.83 19.76
CA VAL A 494 3.40 11.02 19.48
C VAL A 494 3.55 11.84 20.76
N LYS A 495 4.74 12.40 21.02
CA LYS A 495 4.88 13.47 22.02
C LYS A 495 3.99 14.64 21.59
N ALA A 496 3.15 15.14 22.50
CA ALA A 496 2.07 16.07 22.20
C ALA A 496 2.52 17.36 21.49
N LYS A 497 3.73 17.83 21.77
CA LYS A 497 4.32 19.03 21.18
C LYS A 497 4.85 18.86 19.75
N VAL A 498 4.90 17.67 19.21
CA VAL A 498 5.23 17.45 17.79
C VAL A 498 4.05 17.91 16.95
N ALA A 499 4.29 18.79 16.01
CA ALA A 499 3.30 19.38 15.14
C ALA A 499 3.43 18.88 13.69
N ASN A 500 2.31 18.82 12.99
CA ASN A 500 2.21 18.46 11.58
C ASN A 500 2.66 17.03 11.27
N TYR A 501 2.60 16.13 12.26
CA TYR A 501 2.97 14.74 12.16
C TYR A 501 1.84 13.84 12.65
N GLY A 502 1.60 12.77 11.91
CA GLY A 502 0.60 11.77 12.25
C GLY A 502 0.51 10.69 11.19
N PRO A 503 -0.39 9.71 11.37
CA PRO A 503 -0.57 8.69 10.35
C PRO A 503 -1.30 9.28 9.14
N SER A 504 -0.81 9.02 7.94
CA SER A 504 -1.49 9.35 6.68
C SER A 504 -2.27 8.15 6.17
N LEU A 505 -3.31 8.39 5.37
CA LEU A 505 -4.07 7.33 4.72
C LEU A 505 -3.18 6.50 3.81
N PHE A 506 -2.38 7.15 2.99
CA PHE A 506 -1.44 6.50 2.10
C PHE A 506 0.00 6.87 2.47
N LYS A 507 0.88 5.87 2.53
CA LYS A 507 2.30 6.08 2.86
C LYS A 507 3.00 7.05 1.92
N GLN A 508 2.60 7.07 0.66
CA GLN A 508 3.15 7.95 -0.35
C GLN A 508 2.94 9.44 -0.02
N SER A 509 1.96 9.79 0.81
CA SER A 509 1.78 11.17 1.24
C SER A 509 2.92 11.70 2.14
N TYR A 510 3.69 10.82 2.78
CA TYR A 510 4.90 11.22 3.50
C TYR A 510 6.03 11.72 2.59
N THR A 511 5.93 11.50 1.29
CA THR A 511 6.87 12.02 0.30
C THR A 511 6.44 13.33 -0.32
N SER A 512 5.28 13.86 0.07
CA SER A 512 4.88 15.19 -0.36
C SER A 512 5.91 16.22 0.12
N ALA A 513 6.20 17.20 -0.72
CA ALA A 513 7.15 18.26 -0.39
C ALA A 513 6.75 19.01 0.88
N ASP A 514 5.45 19.08 1.17
CA ASP A 514 4.91 19.81 2.31
C ASP A 514 4.98 19.06 3.63
N TYR A 515 5.11 17.73 3.59
CA TYR A 515 5.00 16.94 4.82
C TYR A 515 6.21 17.17 5.75
N TRP A 516 7.39 16.72 5.35
CA TRP A 516 8.57 16.75 6.22
C TRP A 516 9.13 18.14 6.45
N VAL A 517 8.90 19.08 5.55
CA VAL A 517 9.35 20.49 5.74
C VAL A 517 8.55 21.20 6.83
N ASN A 518 7.32 20.78 7.10
CA ASN A 518 6.43 21.40 8.07
C ASN A 518 6.42 20.73 9.45
N VAL A 519 6.99 19.54 9.58
CA VAL A 519 7.09 18.85 10.88
C VAL A 519 8.05 19.59 11.80
N GLY A 520 7.64 19.82 13.03
CA GLY A 520 8.45 20.51 14.01
C GLY A 520 7.88 20.43 15.43
N TRP A 521 8.50 21.14 16.34
CA TRP A 521 8.12 21.19 17.74
C TRP A 521 7.41 22.50 18.08
N GLN A 522 6.33 22.41 18.86
CA GLN A 522 5.77 23.57 19.53
C GLN A 522 6.66 23.99 20.69
N GLU A 523 6.68 25.30 21.03
CA GLU A 523 7.42 25.82 22.17
C GLU A 523 6.83 25.42 23.52
#